data_d8b372ff45007527c490ea720a489a0b
#
_entry.id   d8b372ff45007527c490ea720a489a0b
#
_cell.length_a   1.000
_cell.length_b   1.000
_cell.length_c   1.000
_cell.angle_alpha   90.00
_cell.angle_beta   90.00
_cell.angle_gamma   90.00
#
_symmetry.space_group_name_H-M   'P 1'
#
loop_
_entity.id
_entity.type
_entity.pdbx_description
1 polymer ?
#
loop_
_entity_poly.entity_id
_entity_poly.type
_entity_poly.pdbx_seq_one_letter_code
_entity_poly.pdbx_strand_id
1 'polypeptide(L)'
;MYHCKIATTAAEFRAIASLNYATFVEEIPQHPSNRDKVLVDKFHDENTYLVFYQNKELIGMLAFRDVRPFSLDGKIGAIEQHLNADTCRKLCEVRLLAIKPAHRNSFVFLRLAQALYAYILHQNYSACVISGTTRQQKLYRRIGFQQFAPEVGAAEARFQPMVLSAVAARDFYAQFQRKQHIFFPGPVAQNTALSHTHVSHRSPVFDDLRAQTLSRLQQMSGAPKVALLLGSGTLANEVMLQQIKAKHGQAMGLVCSNGEFGERLIKQAQALGLRFQVYAENWGQRFQAERLASHAQGVAWIAAVHGETSTGCLNELSIFTDYKTQAHPECTLALDCVSSFGALPFSLKNVDFASATSGKALGALAGLSMVFYHQAVAMQAEQGTYCQLACYDDQTPFTLPAYLLANVLAALTAYPQRYADLAQHLHTVLNHPLLQTHAIPTQHYPTAISYQLPAAWRQNAALNGLLLHQDSSYLQQRSWSQISTIQPDFSEDFAALDAWLQQQHLLT
;
A
#
# COMPACT_ATOMS: atom_id res chain seq x y z
N MET A 1 24.54 12.02 -8.48
CA MET A 1 23.38 11.56 -7.68
C MET A 1 23.64 10.12 -7.25
N TYR A 2 23.17 9.70 -6.05
CA TYR A 2 23.36 8.34 -5.53
C TYR A 2 22.07 7.53 -5.64
N HIS A 3 22.14 6.29 -6.10
CA HIS A 3 20.99 5.39 -6.13
C HIS A 3 21.39 3.94 -5.87
N CYS A 4 20.43 3.16 -5.38
CA CYS A 4 20.57 1.74 -5.11
C CYS A 4 19.60 0.94 -5.97
N LYS A 5 20.05 -0.20 -6.50
CA LYS A 5 19.20 -1.12 -7.29
C LYS A 5 19.68 -2.56 -7.18
N ILE A 6 18.83 -3.48 -7.61
CA ILE A 6 19.23 -4.87 -7.86
C ILE A 6 19.87 -4.95 -9.25
N ALA A 7 21.04 -5.58 -9.34
CA ALA A 7 21.74 -5.80 -10.60
C ALA A 7 20.99 -6.82 -11.47
N THR A 8 20.82 -6.50 -12.76
CA THR A 8 20.08 -7.35 -13.70
C THR A 8 20.74 -7.49 -15.06
N THR A 9 21.74 -6.65 -15.37
CA THR A 9 22.37 -6.62 -16.68
C THR A 9 23.76 -7.25 -16.70
N ALA A 10 24.19 -7.80 -17.83
CA ALA A 10 25.52 -8.33 -18.00
C ALA A 10 26.64 -7.28 -17.76
N ALA A 11 26.38 -6.01 -18.05
CA ALA A 11 27.32 -4.93 -17.80
C ALA A 11 27.51 -4.71 -16.28
N GLU A 12 26.43 -4.76 -15.51
CA GLU A 12 26.46 -4.67 -14.04
C GLU A 12 27.19 -5.85 -13.42
N PHE A 13 26.92 -7.07 -13.89
CA PHE A 13 27.62 -8.26 -13.39
C PHE A 13 29.11 -8.21 -13.68
N ARG A 14 29.54 -7.68 -14.83
CA ARG A 14 30.95 -7.42 -15.11
C ARG A 14 31.56 -6.38 -14.16
N ALA A 15 30.85 -5.28 -13.89
CA ALA A 15 31.30 -4.25 -12.96
C ALA A 15 31.40 -4.79 -11.51
N ILE A 16 30.48 -5.65 -11.10
CA ILE A 16 30.52 -6.38 -9.83
C ILE A 16 31.76 -7.25 -9.75
N ALA A 17 32.02 -8.07 -10.78
CA ALA A 17 33.18 -8.96 -10.82
C ALA A 17 34.52 -8.20 -10.76
N SER A 18 34.59 -7.02 -11.40
CA SER A 18 35.76 -6.13 -11.31
C SER A 18 35.91 -5.52 -9.91
N LEU A 19 34.80 -5.08 -9.27
CA LEU A 19 34.86 -4.54 -7.90
C LEU A 19 35.23 -5.64 -6.88
N ASN A 20 34.74 -6.87 -7.06
CA ASN A 20 35.12 -8.01 -6.26
C ASN A 20 36.62 -8.29 -6.37
N TYR A 21 37.16 -8.28 -7.58
CA TYR A 21 38.59 -8.49 -7.79
C TYR A 21 39.43 -7.43 -7.09
N ALA A 22 39.11 -6.14 -7.29
CA ALA A 22 39.81 -5.05 -6.63
C ALA A 22 39.76 -5.16 -5.09
N THR A 23 38.61 -5.61 -4.55
CA THR A 23 38.43 -5.71 -3.10
C THR A 23 39.03 -6.99 -2.50
N PHE A 24 38.77 -8.16 -3.10
CA PHE A 24 39.06 -9.46 -2.47
C PHE A 24 40.30 -10.18 -3.07
N VAL A 25 40.96 -9.58 -4.07
CA VAL A 25 42.23 -10.06 -4.61
C VAL A 25 43.34 -9.02 -4.41
N GLU A 26 43.12 -7.76 -4.79
CA GLU A 26 44.16 -6.75 -4.75
C GLU A 26 44.31 -6.10 -3.36
N GLU A 27 43.20 -5.75 -2.71
CA GLU A 27 43.22 -5.06 -1.40
C GLU A 27 43.23 -6.04 -0.20
N ILE A 28 42.37 -7.06 -0.24
CA ILE A 28 42.28 -8.09 0.80
C ILE A 28 42.55 -9.45 0.10
N PRO A 29 43.83 -9.92 0.06
CA PRO A 29 44.22 -11.05 -0.77
C PRO A 29 43.67 -12.40 -0.22
N GLN A 30 42.40 -12.65 -0.52
CA GLN A 30 41.67 -13.87 -0.19
C GLN A 30 41.62 -14.86 -1.36
N HIS A 31 41.95 -14.41 -2.57
CA HIS A 31 41.92 -15.20 -3.80
C HIS A 31 43.20 -14.95 -4.64
N PRO A 32 43.61 -15.90 -5.48
CA PRO A 32 44.73 -15.69 -6.38
C PRO A 32 44.44 -14.68 -7.46
N SER A 33 45.44 -13.95 -7.89
CA SER A 33 45.34 -13.00 -9.01
C SER A 33 45.10 -13.71 -10.35
N ASN A 34 44.41 -13.04 -11.27
CA ASN A 34 44.20 -13.49 -12.64
C ASN A 34 44.44 -12.37 -13.66
N ARG A 35 44.62 -12.76 -14.93
CA ARG A 35 44.92 -11.78 -16.02
C ARG A 35 43.75 -10.85 -16.35
N ASP A 36 42.52 -11.33 -16.22
CA ASP A 36 41.32 -10.62 -16.62
C ASP A 36 40.85 -9.59 -15.59
N LYS A 37 41.48 -9.61 -14.39
CA LYS A 37 41.14 -8.73 -13.26
C LYS A 37 39.66 -8.79 -12.87
N VAL A 38 39.05 -9.97 -12.90
CA VAL A 38 37.67 -10.23 -12.51
C VAL A 38 37.58 -11.35 -11.48
N LEU A 39 36.69 -11.22 -10.53
CA LEU A 39 36.36 -12.26 -9.56
C LEU A 39 34.86 -12.49 -9.54
N VAL A 40 34.41 -13.55 -10.20
CA VAL A 40 33.02 -14.00 -10.14
C VAL A 40 32.86 -14.88 -8.89
N ASP A 41 31.86 -14.58 -8.08
CA ASP A 41 31.55 -15.39 -6.88
C ASP A 41 31.07 -16.79 -7.28
N LYS A 42 31.46 -17.80 -6.52
CA LYS A 42 31.05 -19.18 -6.78
C LYS A 42 29.55 -19.46 -6.72
N PHE A 43 28.79 -18.56 -6.08
CA PHE A 43 27.33 -18.60 -5.99
C PHE A 43 26.66 -17.53 -6.86
N HIS A 44 27.32 -17.09 -7.92
CA HIS A 44 26.85 -15.99 -8.77
C HIS A 44 25.42 -16.18 -9.24
N ASP A 45 25.06 -17.37 -9.68
CA ASP A 45 23.73 -17.70 -10.21
C ASP A 45 22.63 -17.72 -9.14
N GLU A 46 23.00 -17.82 -7.86
CA GLU A 46 22.08 -17.86 -6.71
C GLU A 46 22.05 -16.50 -5.97
N ASN A 47 23.00 -15.63 -6.24
CA ASN A 47 23.12 -14.34 -5.56
C ASN A 47 22.16 -13.29 -6.16
N THR A 48 21.48 -12.55 -5.29
CA THR A 48 20.89 -11.25 -5.63
C THR A 48 21.88 -10.15 -5.21
N TYR A 49 22.34 -9.38 -6.19
CA TYR A 49 23.29 -8.28 -5.92
C TYR A 49 22.60 -6.95 -5.77
N LEU A 50 22.76 -6.34 -4.61
CA LEU A 50 22.37 -4.95 -4.36
C LEU A 50 23.56 -4.07 -4.72
N VAL A 51 23.38 -3.17 -5.68
CA VAL A 51 24.43 -2.30 -6.23
C VAL A 51 24.13 -0.84 -5.93
N PHE A 52 25.18 -0.09 -5.63
CA PHE A 52 25.09 1.31 -5.28
C PHE A 52 25.92 2.16 -6.24
N TYR A 53 25.25 3.09 -6.89
CA TYR A 53 25.85 3.94 -7.92
C TYR A 53 25.97 5.39 -7.46
N GLN A 54 27.03 6.05 -7.91
CA GLN A 54 27.11 7.50 -8.00
C GLN A 54 27.13 7.88 -9.48
N ASN A 55 26.09 8.55 -9.93
CA ASN A 55 25.84 8.78 -11.37
C ASN A 55 25.79 7.43 -12.12
N LYS A 56 26.72 7.19 -13.06
CA LYS A 56 26.85 5.92 -13.81
C LYS A 56 27.94 4.98 -13.26
N GLU A 57 28.61 5.37 -12.19
CA GLU A 57 29.71 4.60 -11.62
C GLU A 57 29.22 3.70 -10.48
N LEU A 58 29.51 2.39 -10.57
CA LEU A 58 29.33 1.45 -9.46
C LEU A 58 30.36 1.75 -8.38
N ILE A 59 29.91 2.18 -7.20
CA ILE A 59 30.76 2.57 -6.08
C ILE A 59 30.71 1.60 -4.89
N GLY A 60 29.69 0.74 -4.82
CA GLY A 60 29.56 -0.26 -3.78
C GLY A 60 28.54 -1.32 -4.12
N MET A 61 28.67 -2.45 -3.46
CA MET A 61 27.72 -3.55 -3.62
C MET A 61 27.71 -4.47 -2.40
N LEU A 62 26.65 -5.29 -2.28
CA LEU A 62 26.59 -6.47 -1.43
C LEU A 62 25.74 -7.55 -2.13
N ALA A 63 25.92 -8.80 -1.73
CA ALA A 63 25.16 -9.93 -2.26
C ALA A 63 24.29 -10.56 -1.17
N PHE A 64 23.04 -10.91 -1.54
CA PHE A 64 22.13 -11.73 -0.75
C PHE A 64 22.05 -13.12 -1.36
N ARG A 65 21.99 -14.13 -0.49
CA ARG A 65 21.73 -15.51 -0.86
C ARG A 65 20.78 -16.14 0.15
N ASP A 66 19.71 -16.76 -0.30
CA ASP A 66 18.75 -17.49 0.54
C ASP A 66 18.64 -18.98 0.22
N VAL A 67 19.47 -19.45 -0.71
CA VAL A 67 19.60 -20.87 -1.07
C VAL A 67 20.63 -21.54 -0.15
N ARG A 68 20.24 -22.68 0.45
CA ARG A 68 21.11 -23.48 1.35
C ARG A 68 21.96 -24.49 0.55
N PRO A 69 23.13 -24.91 1.10
CA PRO A 69 23.78 -24.41 2.31
C PRO A 69 24.43 -23.05 2.14
N PHE A 70 24.42 -22.23 3.22
CA PHE A 70 25.14 -20.96 3.21
C PHE A 70 26.66 -21.16 3.28
N SER A 71 27.44 -20.17 2.90
CA SER A 71 28.90 -20.26 3.06
C SER A 71 29.31 -20.38 4.53
N LEU A 72 28.48 -19.86 5.41
CA LEU A 72 28.68 -19.92 6.87
C LEU A 72 28.44 -21.33 7.42
N ASP A 73 27.52 -22.12 6.86
CA ASP A 73 27.31 -23.54 7.25
C ASP A 73 28.57 -24.38 7.10
N GLY A 74 29.35 -24.11 6.06
CA GLY A 74 30.64 -24.78 5.86
C GLY A 74 31.71 -24.41 6.89
N LYS A 75 31.50 -23.35 7.68
CA LYS A 75 32.46 -22.87 8.68
C LYS A 75 32.10 -23.27 10.12
N ILE A 76 30.81 -23.31 10.46
CA ILE A 76 30.33 -23.52 11.83
C ILE A 76 29.36 -24.69 11.97
N GLY A 77 29.08 -25.42 10.91
CA GLY A 77 27.97 -26.38 10.88
C GLY A 77 26.62 -25.72 10.66
N ALA A 78 25.56 -26.46 10.91
CA ALA A 78 24.19 -25.93 10.71
C ALA A 78 23.93 -24.72 11.61
N ILE A 79 23.59 -23.59 10.99
CA ILE A 79 23.35 -22.29 11.67
C ILE A 79 22.21 -22.42 12.70
N GLU A 80 21.24 -23.28 12.45
CA GLU A 80 20.08 -23.55 13.30
C GLU A 80 20.45 -24.08 14.69
N GLN A 81 21.65 -24.63 14.85
CA GLN A 81 22.16 -25.06 16.15
C GLN A 81 22.58 -23.90 17.05
N HIS A 82 22.75 -22.72 16.48
CA HIS A 82 23.24 -21.52 17.17
C HIS A 82 22.19 -20.41 17.30
N LEU A 83 21.03 -20.53 16.65
CA LEU A 83 19.97 -19.54 16.64
C LEU A 83 18.63 -20.15 17.07
N ASN A 84 17.73 -19.34 17.58
CA ASN A 84 16.39 -19.80 17.94
C ASN A 84 15.49 -20.03 16.72
N ALA A 85 14.43 -20.82 16.87
CA ALA A 85 13.53 -21.22 15.80
C ALA A 85 12.87 -20.01 15.09
N ASP A 86 12.51 -18.96 15.83
CA ASP A 86 11.88 -17.76 15.25
C ASP A 86 12.83 -16.99 14.32
N THR A 87 14.09 -16.90 14.70
CA THR A 87 15.14 -16.31 13.87
C THR A 87 15.40 -17.15 12.61
N CYS A 88 15.26 -18.47 12.70
CA CYS A 88 15.54 -19.39 11.60
C CYS A 88 14.39 -19.58 10.60
N ARG A 89 13.22 -18.94 10.77
CA ARG A 89 12.05 -19.17 9.91
C ARG A 89 12.31 -18.91 8.42
N LYS A 90 13.00 -17.83 8.10
CA LYS A 90 13.42 -17.48 6.73
C LYS A 90 14.70 -16.69 6.80
N LEU A 91 15.82 -17.37 6.60
CA LEU A 91 17.16 -16.77 6.65
C LEU A 91 17.65 -16.35 5.26
N CYS A 92 18.52 -15.35 5.23
CA CYS A 92 19.41 -15.09 4.11
C CYS A 92 20.85 -14.88 4.60
N GLU A 93 21.82 -15.16 3.75
CA GLU A 93 23.22 -14.82 3.97
C GLU A 93 23.57 -13.56 3.19
N VAL A 94 24.16 -12.56 3.88
CA VAL A 94 24.70 -11.36 3.23
C VAL A 94 26.21 -11.54 3.08
N ARG A 95 26.69 -11.29 1.87
CA ARG A 95 28.08 -11.55 1.46
C ARG A 95 28.64 -10.41 0.63
N LEU A 96 29.95 -10.43 0.43
CA LEU A 96 30.66 -9.62 -0.56
C LEU A 96 30.38 -8.11 -0.43
N LEU A 97 30.30 -7.56 0.81
CA LEU A 97 30.22 -6.12 0.98
C LEU A 97 31.52 -5.47 0.48
N ALA A 98 31.44 -4.77 -0.63
CA ALA A 98 32.54 -4.06 -1.24
C ALA A 98 32.14 -2.60 -1.51
N ILE A 99 33.02 -1.66 -1.14
CA ILE A 99 32.89 -0.24 -1.43
C ILE A 99 34.24 0.25 -1.97
N LYS A 100 34.23 0.94 -3.10
CA LYS A 100 35.45 1.54 -3.66
C LYS A 100 36.15 2.43 -2.64
N PRO A 101 37.49 2.36 -2.48
CA PRO A 101 38.23 3.11 -1.45
C PRO A 101 37.93 4.60 -1.42
N ALA A 102 37.82 5.27 -2.57
CA ALA A 102 37.49 6.69 -2.67
C ALA A 102 36.10 7.06 -2.13
N HIS A 103 35.21 6.08 -1.99
CA HIS A 103 33.81 6.27 -1.56
C HIS A 103 33.52 5.68 -0.17
N ARG A 104 34.54 5.21 0.57
CA ARG A 104 34.41 4.66 1.93
C ARG A 104 34.22 5.74 2.97
N ASN A 105 33.06 6.37 2.94
CA ASN A 105 32.63 7.33 3.94
C ASN A 105 31.37 6.85 4.65
N SER A 106 31.04 7.50 5.76
CA SER A 106 29.86 7.15 6.56
C SER A 106 28.55 7.26 5.79
N PHE A 107 28.46 8.14 4.80
CA PHE A 107 27.27 8.36 4.00
C PHE A 107 26.98 7.16 3.08
N VAL A 108 27.96 6.69 2.27
CA VAL A 108 27.79 5.56 1.35
C VAL A 108 27.47 4.28 2.13
N PHE A 109 28.20 4.06 3.23
CA PHE A 109 27.95 2.90 4.09
C PHE A 109 26.52 2.93 4.69
N LEU A 110 26.08 4.09 5.20
CA LEU A 110 24.73 4.24 5.74
C LEU A 110 23.65 3.96 4.68
N ARG A 111 23.86 4.40 3.45
CA ARG A 111 22.94 4.13 2.34
C ARG A 111 22.85 2.67 1.98
N LEU A 112 23.98 1.96 1.95
CA LEU A 112 23.99 0.52 1.76
C LEU A 112 23.29 -0.21 2.90
N ALA A 113 23.49 0.20 4.15
CA ALA A 113 22.82 -0.35 5.30
C ALA A 113 21.29 -0.11 5.25
N GLN A 114 20.85 1.09 4.86
CA GLN A 114 19.43 1.38 4.67
C GLN A 114 18.80 0.48 3.59
N ALA A 115 19.48 0.29 2.46
CA ALA A 115 19.02 -0.59 1.40
C ALA A 115 19.01 -2.07 1.83
N LEU A 116 20.01 -2.50 2.62
CA LEU A 116 20.05 -3.82 3.26
C LEU A 116 18.80 -4.04 4.14
N TYR A 117 18.47 -3.09 5.02
CA TYR A 117 17.29 -3.21 5.89
C TYR A 117 15.99 -3.25 5.09
N ALA A 118 15.85 -2.33 4.13
CA ALA A 118 14.68 -2.29 3.26
C ALA A 118 14.48 -3.62 2.52
N TYR A 119 15.57 -4.23 2.02
CA TYR A 119 15.51 -5.51 1.32
C TYR A 119 15.12 -6.65 2.25
N ILE A 120 15.71 -6.74 3.45
CA ILE A 120 15.39 -7.77 4.47
C ILE A 120 13.90 -7.70 4.81
N LEU A 121 13.37 -6.51 5.07
CA LEU A 121 11.99 -6.31 5.46
C LEU A 121 11.01 -6.58 4.31
N HIS A 122 11.33 -6.11 3.10
CA HIS A 122 10.49 -6.31 1.92
C HIS A 122 10.38 -7.80 1.53
N GLN A 123 11.49 -8.54 1.62
CA GLN A 123 11.52 -9.97 1.33
C GLN A 123 10.99 -10.84 2.47
N ASN A 124 10.57 -10.24 3.59
CA ASN A 124 10.08 -10.93 4.78
C ASN A 124 11.07 -11.97 5.33
N TYR A 125 12.38 -11.70 5.28
CA TYR A 125 13.35 -12.51 6.00
C TYR A 125 13.19 -12.32 7.51
N SER A 126 13.29 -13.39 8.28
CA SER A 126 13.30 -13.32 9.74
C SER A 126 14.62 -12.80 10.29
N ALA A 127 15.72 -13.11 9.60
CA ALA A 127 17.04 -12.56 9.88
C ALA A 127 17.98 -12.72 8.68
N CYS A 128 19.08 -11.96 8.70
CA CYS A 128 20.22 -12.23 7.84
C CYS A 128 21.46 -12.55 8.65
N VAL A 129 22.32 -13.43 8.10
CA VAL A 129 23.59 -13.82 8.71
C VAL A 129 24.76 -13.35 7.86
N ILE A 130 25.88 -13.07 8.52
CA ILE A 130 27.16 -12.72 7.87
C ILE A 130 28.32 -13.50 8.49
N SER A 131 29.34 -13.73 7.69
CA SER A 131 30.68 -14.07 8.15
C SER A 131 31.52 -12.77 8.18
N GLY A 132 31.35 -11.98 9.24
CA GLY A 132 31.99 -10.68 9.37
C GLY A 132 33.49 -10.78 9.63
N THR A 133 34.31 -10.00 8.95
CA THR A 133 35.74 -9.93 9.26
C THR A 133 35.94 -9.33 10.64
N THR A 134 36.88 -9.88 11.43
CA THR A 134 37.17 -9.39 12.79
C THR A 134 37.60 -7.92 12.80
N ARG A 135 38.23 -7.44 11.73
CA ARG A 135 38.64 -6.03 11.54
C ARG A 135 37.46 -5.06 11.52
N GLN A 136 36.28 -5.50 11.08
CA GLN A 136 35.11 -4.66 10.88
C GLN A 136 33.96 -4.95 11.87
N GLN A 137 34.20 -5.72 12.91
CA GLN A 137 33.17 -6.05 13.93
C GLN A 137 32.48 -4.81 14.52
N LYS A 138 33.24 -3.73 14.81
CA LYS A 138 32.67 -2.48 15.32
C LYS A 138 31.66 -1.87 14.36
N LEU A 139 31.92 -1.99 13.06
CA LEU A 139 31.03 -1.47 12.02
C LEU A 139 29.74 -2.30 11.95
N TYR A 140 29.85 -3.64 11.93
CA TYR A 140 28.67 -4.51 11.90
C TYR A 140 27.80 -4.36 13.15
N ARG A 141 28.38 -4.22 14.34
CA ARG A 141 27.64 -3.92 15.57
C ARG A 141 26.88 -2.61 15.50
N ARG A 142 27.45 -1.56 14.89
CA ARG A 142 26.81 -0.26 14.69
C ARG A 142 25.55 -0.34 13.82
N ILE A 143 25.46 -1.31 12.94
CA ILE A 143 24.29 -1.55 12.08
C ILE A 143 23.42 -2.72 12.59
N GLY A 144 23.55 -3.06 13.88
CA GLY A 144 22.65 -3.97 14.58
C GLY A 144 22.98 -5.46 14.51
N PHE A 145 24.09 -5.84 13.87
CA PHE A 145 24.52 -7.25 13.89
C PHE A 145 25.03 -7.66 15.27
N GLN A 146 24.61 -8.83 15.72
CA GLN A 146 25.03 -9.47 16.97
C GLN A 146 25.79 -10.75 16.69
N GLN A 147 26.77 -11.05 17.54
CA GLN A 147 27.50 -12.31 17.48
C GLN A 147 26.59 -13.46 17.93
N PHE A 148 26.62 -14.60 17.24
CA PHE A 148 25.80 -15.76 17.60
C PHE A 148 26.57 -17.07 17.68
N ALA A 149 27.83 -17.10 17.25
CA ALA A 149 28.73 -18.27 17.37
C ALA A 149 30.18 -17.81 17.60
N PRO A 150 31.09 -18.66 18.04
CA PRO A 150 32.51 -18.35 18.19
C PRO A 150 33.20 -17.91 16.89
N GLU A 151 34.30 -17.17 17.00
CA GLU A 151 35.14 -16.82 15.87
C GLU A 151 35.69 -18.10 15.19
N VAL A 152 35.76 -18.06 13.86
CA VAL A 152 36.26 -19.16 13.02
C VAL A 152 37.29 -18.70 12.01
N GLY A 153 38.15 -19.61 11.52
CA GLY A 153 39.15 -19.33 10.51
C GLY A 153 40.60 -19.40 11.05
N ALA A 154 41.58 -19.24 10.15
CA ALA A 154 43.00 -19.23 10.46
C ALA A 154 43.45 -17.87 11.03
N ALA A 155 44.66 -17.80 11.60
CA ALA A 155 45.21 -16.61 12.23
C ALA A 155 45.21 -15.38 11.29
N GLU A 156 45.41 -15.59 10.00
CA GLU A 156 45.47 -14.55 8.98
C GLU A 156 44.09 -14.13 8.44
N ALA A 157 43.04 -14.96 8.64
CA ALA A 157 41.68 -14.71 8.12
C ALA A 157 40.61 -15.19 9.10
N ARG A 158 40.44 -14.48 10.20
CA ARG A 158 39.40 -14.74 11.19
C ARG A 158 38.09 -14.07 10.84
N PHE A 159 37.02 -14.81 11.04
CA PHE A 159 35.64 -14.35 10.80
C PHE A 159 34.79 -14.53 12.06
N GLN A 160 33.94 -13.58 12.32
CA GLN A 160 32.93 -13.64 13.36
C GLN A 160 31.56 -13.92 12.73
N PRO A 161 30.89 -15.07 13.05
CA PRO A 161 29.51 -15.27 12.70
C PRO A 161 28.61 -14.26 13.40
N MET A 162 27.84 -13.49 12.63
CA MET A 162 26.95 -12.47 13.17
C MET A 162 25.57 -12.54 12.50
N VAL A 163 24.53 -12.15 13.24
CA VAL A 163 23.13 -12.16 12.81
C VAL A 163 22.52 -10.78 13.02
N LEU A 164 21.67 -10.36 12.08
CA LEU A 164 20.79 -9.21 12.18
C LEU A 164 19.35 -9.71 12.06
N SER A 165 18.57 -9.64 13.13
CA SER A 165 17.16 -10.01 13.09
C SER A 165 16.33 -8.95 12.37
N ALA A 166 15.17 -9.34 11.83
CA ALA A 166 14.24 -8.39 11.20
C ALA A 166 13.75 -7.31 12.19
N VAL A 167 13.64 -7.64 13.48
CA VAL A 167 13.30 -6.65 14.53
C VAL A 167 14.40 -5.60 14.65
N ALA A 168 15.66 -6.03 14.82
CA ALA A 168 16.79 -5.11 14.89
C ALA A 168 16.94 -4.28 13.58
N ALA A 169 16.75 -4.91 12.42
CA ALA A 169 16.77 -4.21 11.13
C ALA A 169 15.68 -3.12 11.07
N ARG A 170 14.47 -3.39 11.58
CA ARG A 170 13.37 -2.42 11.65
C ARG A 170 13.69 -1.26 12.58
N ASP A 171 14.24 -1.54 13.77
CA ASP A 171 14.57 -0.52 14.76
C ASP A 171 15.69 0.41 14.23
N PHE A 172 16.73 -0.16 13.62
CA PHE A 172 17.78 0.61 12.98
C PHE A 172 17.27 1.39 11.77
N TYR A 173 16.43 0.80 10.94
CA TYR A 173 15.80 1.48 9.83
C TYR A 173 14.99 2.69 10.30
N ALA A 174 14.22 2.53 11.39
CA ALA A 174 13.44 3.61 11.99
C ALA A 174 14.30 4.78 12.51
N GLN A 175 15.47 4.49 13.10
CA GLN A 175 16.39 5.53 13.59
C GLN A 175 17.04 6.37 12.49
N PHE A 176 17.20 5.80 11.30
CA PHE A 176 17.87 6.43 10.15
C PHE A 176 16.88 6.73 9.01
N GLN A 177 15.57 6.76 9.31
CA GLN A 177 14.57 6.94 8.28
C GLN A 177 14.83 8.23 7.48
N ARG A 178 15.01 8.05 6.18
CA ARG A 178 14.57 9.03 5.21
C ARG A 178 13.07 9.17 5.32
N LYS A 179 12.55 10.37 5.08
CA LYS A 179 11.15 10.54 4.75
C LYS A 179 10.78 9.46 3.73
N GLN A 180 9.83 8.60 4.07
CA GLN A 180 9.27 7.65 3.13
C GLN A 180 8.24 8.39 2.29
N HIS A 181 8.30 8.22 0.98
CA HIS A 181 7.37 8.81 0.04
C HIS A 181 6.25 7.79 -0.21
N ILE A 182 5.04 8.08 0.25
CA ILE A 182 3.95 7.11 0.39
C ILE A 182 2.90 7.33 -0.69
N PHE A 183 2.62 6.28 -1.47
CA PHE A 183 1.63 6.28 -2.55
C PHE A 183 0.48 5.30 -2.32
N PHE A 184 0.14 5.02 -1.07
CA PHE A 184 -0.95 4.10 -0.71
C PHE A 184 -2.34 4.76 -0.81
N PRO A 185 -3.38 4.01 -1.25
CA PRO A 185 -4.76 4.50 -1.36
C PRO A 185 -5.49 4.62 -0.01
N GLY A 186 -4.77 4.72 1.09
CA GLY A 186 -5.22 4.87 2.46
C GLY A 186 -4.70 3.77 3.41
N PRO A 187 -4.77 4.01 4.73
CA PRO A 187 -5.29 5.24 5.34
C PRO A 187 -4.43 6.46 5.03
N VAL A 188 -5.08 7.64 5.04
CA VAL A 188 -4.37 8.93 4.85
C VAL A 188 -3.60 9.26 6.12
N ALA A 189 -2.33 9.65 5.96
CA ALA A 189 -1.49 10.06 7.07
C ALA A 189 -2.03 11.34 7.75
N GLN A 190 -1.92 11.43 9.07
CA GLN A 190 -2.39 12.57 9.86
C GLN A 190 -1.23 13.13 10.68
N ASN A 191 -0.97 14.43 10.51
CA ASN A 191 0.09 15.14 11.23
C ASN A 191 -0.48 16.11 12.30
N THR A 192 -1.81 16.08 12.54
CA THR A 192 -2.47 17.01 13.45
C THR A 192 -2.69 16.40 14.83
N ALA A 193 -2.51 17.20 15.87
CA ALA A 193 -2.86 16.82 17.23
C ALA A 193 -4.38 16.56 17.35
N LEU A 194 -4.75 15.52 18.11
CA LEU A 194 -6.16 15.21 18.36
C LEU A 194 -6.77 16.25 19.25
N SER A 195 -7.86 16.87 18.81
CA SER A 195 -8.70 17.76 19.61
C SER A 195 -9.92 17.03 20.20
N HIS A 196 -10.54 17.57 21.23
CA HIS A 196 -11.79 17.03 21.81
C HIS A 196 -11.69 15.60 22.36
N THR A 197 -10.52 15.15 22.75
CA THR A 197 -10.29 13.77 23.26
C THR A 197 -11.02 13.46 24.57
N HIS A 198 -11.35 14.49 25.35
CA HIS A 198 -12.05 14.40 26.65
C HIS A 198 -13.54 14.73 26.57
N VAL A 199 -14.08 15.03 25.37
CA VAL A 199 -15.50 15.39 25.22
C VAL A 199 -16.37 14.13 25.24
N SER A 200 -17.35 14.12 26.16
CA SER A 200 -18.35 13.05 26.25
C SER A 200 -19.31 13.08 25.07
N HIS A 201 -19.63 11.90 24.52
CA HIS A 201 -20.64 11.75 23.47
C HIS A 201 -22.09 12.06 23.90
N ARG A 202 -22.29 12.45 25.17
CA ARG A 202 -23.59 12.88 25.73
C ARG A 202 -23.57 14.36 26.14
N SER A 203 -22.60 15.11 25.70
CA SER A 203 -22.47 16.52 26.03
C SER A 203 -23.03 17.41 24.91
N PRO A 204 -23.50 18.64 25.22
CA PRO A 204 -23.95 19.61 24.20
C PRO A 204 -22.84 19.92 23.15
N VAL A 205 -21.57 19.90 23.55
CA VAL A 205 -20.44 20.11 22.63
C VAL A 205 -20.36 18.98 21.60
N PHE A 206 -20.63 17.75 22.01
CA PHE A 206 -20.67 16.62 21.11
C PHE A 206 -21.86 16.73 20.14
N ASP A 207 -23.04 17.11 20.65
CA ASP A 207 -24.26 17.25 19.83
C ASP A 207 -24.06 18.33 18.75
N ASP A 208 -23.40 19.42 19.09
CA ASP A 208 -23.07 20.50 18.15
C ASP A 208 -22.07 20.00 17.08
N LEU A 209 -20.97 19.33 17.48
CA LEU A 209 -20.03 18.72 16.55
C LEU A 209 -20.71 17.73 15.60
N ARG A 210 -21.59 16.88 16.13
CA ARG A 210 -22.36 15.92 15.35
C ARG A 210 -23.26 16.63 14.33
N ALA A 211 -24.04 17.60 14.77
CA ALA A 211 -24.96 18.35 13.93
C ALA A 211 -24.23 19.03 12.76
N GLN A 212 -23.12 19.71 13.03
CA GLN A 212 -22.29 20.35 12.02
C GLN A 212 -21.70 19.32 11.05
N THR A 213 -21.18 18.21 11.56
CA THR A 213 -20.60 17.14 10.73
C THR A 213 -21.64 16.53 9.79
N LEU A 214 -22.83 16.18 10.31
CA LEU A 214 -23.93 15.63 9.52
C LEU A 214 -24.39 16.62 8.44
N SER A 215 -24.60 17.88 8.80
CA SER A 215 -25.03 18.93 7.86
C SER A 215 -24.03 19.07 6.70
N ARG A 216 -22.72 19.08 6.98
CA ARG A 216 -21.68 19.16 5.94
C ARG A 216 -21.64 17.91 5.07
N LEU A 217 -21.77 16.72 5.65
CA LEU A 217 -21.82 15.45 4.89
C LEU A 217 -23.05 15.40 3.98
N GLN A 218 -24.23 15.81 4.48
CA GLN A 218 -25.46 15.88 3.69
C GLN A 218 -25.32 16.89 2.54
N GLN A 219 -24.77 18.06 2.81
CA GLN A 219 -24.52 19.08 1.77
C GLN A 219 -23.57 18.57 0.70
N MET A 220 -22.48 17.89 1.10
CA MET A 220 -21.48 17.38 0.18
C MET A 220 -22.00 16.21 -0.66
N SER A 221 -22.77 15.31 -0.06
CA SER A 221 -23.28 14.10 -0.73
C SER A 221 -24.59 14.31 -1.49
N GLY A 222 -25.40 15.27 -1.09
CA GLY A 222 -26.77 15.42 -1.56
C GLY A 222 -27.76 14.38 -0.98
N ALA A 223 -27.32 13.50 -0.09
CA ALA A 223 -28.18 12.56 0.62
C ALA A 223 -28.84 13.23 1.84
N PRO A 224 -30.13 13.00 2.11
CA PRO A 224 -30.81 13.66 3.23
C PRO A 224 -30.41 13.14 4.61
N LYS A 225 -29.90 11.91 4.70
CA LYS A 225 -29.52 11.27 5.96
C LYS A 225 -28.16 10.62 5.89
N VAL A 226 -27.46 10.59 7.02
CA VAL A 226 -26.12 9.96 7.19
C VAL A 226 -26.07 9.29 8.55
N ALA A 227 -25.79 7.98 8.56
CA ALA A 227 -25.40 7.26 9.78
C ALA A 227 -23.88 7.26 9.93
N LEU A 228 -23.39 7.59 11.12
CA LEU A 228 -21.98 7.54 11.49
C LEU A 228 -21.73 6.31 12.36
N LEU A 229 -20.87 5.41 11.90
CA LEU A 229 -20.54 4.16 12.59
C LEU A 229 -19.05 4.14 12.93
N LEU A 230 -18.73 3.62 14.12
CA LEU A 230 -17.35 3.36 14.50
C LEU A 230 -16.89 2.08 13.79
N GLY A 231 -16.06 2.23 12.76
CA GLY A 231 -15.60 1.09 11.98
C GLY A 231 -14.97 1.47 10.63
N SER A 232 -14.76 0.45 9.82
CA SER A 232 -14.18 0.56 8.47
C SER A 232 -15.27 0.66 7.39
N GLY A 233 -14.86 0.97 6.14
CA GLY A 233 -15.76 0.94 4.98
C GLY A 233 -16.42 -0.44 4.77
N THR A 234 -15.78 -1.53 5.18
CA THR A 234 -16.37 -2.89 5.14
C THR A 234 -17.63 -2.97 5.99
N LEU A 235 -17.63 -2.37 7.19
CA LEU A 235 -18.82 -2.30 8.05
C LEU A 235 -19.92 -1.48 7.37
N ALA A 236 -19.58 -0.35 6.73
CA ALA A 236 -20.57 0.46 6.01
C ALA A 236 -21.24 -0.34 4.89
N ASN A 237 -20.47 -1.14 4.12
CA ASN A 237 -21.02 -2.03 3.10
C ASN A 237 -21.95 -3.11 3.69
N GLU A 238 -21.55 -3.71 4.81
CA GLU A 238 -22.41 -4.70 5.49
C GLU A 238 -23.73 -4.07 5.96
N VAL A 239 -23.68 -2.89 6.58
CA VAL A 239 -24.90 -2.18 7.01
C VAL A 239 -25.77 -1.84 5.81
N MET A 240 -25.19 -1.36 4.72
CA MET A 240 -25.91 -1.06 3.48
C MET A 240 -26.60 -2.31 2.91
N LEU A 241 -25.89 -3.42 2.80
CA LEU A 241 -26.45 -4.68 2.30
C LEU A 241 -27.52 -5.27 3.24
N GLN A 242 -27.39 -5.08 4.55
CA GLN A 242 -28.42 -5.46 5.50
C GLN A 242 -29.72 -4.66 5.32
N GLN A 243 -29.65 -3.37 4.93
CA GLN A 243 -30.85 -2.62 4.56
C GLN A 243 -31.54 -3.21 3.32
N ILE A 244 -30.75 -3.63 2.32
CA ILE A 244 -31.29 -4.34 1.14
C ILE A 244 -32.00 -5.62 1.57
N LYS A 245 -31.39 -6.43 2.43
CA LYS A 245 -32.01 -7.66 2.94
C LYS A 245 -33.30 -7.39 3.68
N ALA A 246 -33.31 -6.38 4.54
CA ALA A 246 -34.50 -6.01 5.30
C ALA A 246 -35.64 -5.49 4.41
N LYS A 247 -35.34 -4.73 3.36
CA LYS A 247 -36.30 -4.14 2.45
C LYS A 247 -36.85 -5.15 1.44
N HIS A 248 -36.01 -6.01 0.89
CA HIS A 248 -36.32 -6.85 -0.27
C HIS A 248 -36.41 -8.34 0.02
N GLY A 249 -35.96 -8.81 1.18
CA GLY A 249 -36.01 -10.24 1.57
C GLY A 249 -35.28 -11.12 0.55
N GLN A 250 -36.03 -11.99 -0.11
CA GLN A 250 -35.54 -12.92 -1.12
C GLN A 250 -35.75 -12.44 -2.57
N ALA A 251 -36.13 -11.17 -2.79
CA ALA A 251 -36.25 -10.63 -4.13
C ALA A 251 -34.89 -10.62 -4.86
N MET A 252 -34.92 -10.90 -6.16
CA MET A 252 -33.70 -10.97 -6.98
C MET A 252 -33.05 -9.60 -7.10
N GLY A 253 -31.74 -9.55 -6.90
CA GLY A 253 -30.90 -8.37 -7.11
C GLY A 253 -29.83 -8.57 -8.16
N LEU A 254 -29.02 -7.53 -8.34
CA LEU A 254 -27.83 -7.52 -9.19
C LEU A 254 -26.64 -6.98 -8.41
N VAL A 255 -25.53 -7.70 -8.40
CA VAL A 255 -24.25 -7.17 -7.91
C VAL A 255 -23.30 -7.00 -9.10
N CYS A 256 -22.77 -5.77 -9.27
CA CYS A 256 -21.84 -5.45 -10.34
C CYS A 256 -20.40 -5.50 -9.83
N SER A 257 -19.50 -6.16 -10.59
CA SER A 257 -18.08 -6.32 -10.24
C SER A 257 -17.18 -6.09 -11.44
N ASN A 258 -16.09 -5.30 -11.24
CA ASN A 258 -15.00 -5.12 -12.18
C ASN A 258 -13.64 -5.06 -11.47
N GLY A 259 -13.57 -5.64 -10.26
CA GLY A 259 -12.37 -5.72 -9.43
C GLY A 259 -12.59 -6.36 -8.08
N GLU A 260 -11.56 -6.33 -7.22
CA GLU A 260 -11.54 -6.97 -5.90
C GLU A 260 -12.66 -6.49 -4.96
N PHE A 261 -12.98 -5.17 -4.97
CA PHE A 261 -13.99 -4.63 -4.06
C PHE A 261 -15.41 -5.00 -4.53
N GLY A 262 -15.65 -5.10 -5.85
CA GLY A 262 -16.85 -5.70 -6.38
C GLY A 262 -16.99 -7.19 -6.00
N GLU A 263 -15.91 -7.96 -6.06
CA GLU A 263 -15.90 -9.36 -5.62
C GLU A 263 -16.12 -9.50 -4.11
N ARG A 264 -15.62 -8.54 -3.30
CA ARG A 264 -15.92 -8.51 -1.85
C ARG A 264 -17.40 -8.21 -1.59
N LEU A 265 -17.97 -7.29 -2.34
CA LEU A 265 -19.40 -6.98 -2.24
C LEU A 265 -20.26 -8.20 -2.54
N ILE A 266 -19.88 -9.00 -3.56
CA ILE A 266 -20.49 -10.30 -3.85
C ILE A 266 -20.41 -11.24 -2.64
N LYS A 267 -19.22 -11.41 -2.05
CA LYS A 267 -19.01 -12.27 -0.87
C LYS A 267 -19.82 -11.80 0.34
N GLN A 268 -19.93 -10.49 0.57
CA GLN A 268 -20.74 -9.93 1.65
C GLN A 268 -22.24 -10.18 1.41
N ALA A 269 -22.71 -9.98 0.19
CA ALA A 269 -24.11 -10.28 -0.18
C ALA A 269 -24.43 -11.76 -0.02
N GLN A 270 -23.53 -12.66 -0.41
CA GLN A 270 -23.66 -14.11 -0.21
C GLN A 270 -23.72 -14.49 1.28
N ALA A 271 -22.81 -13.92 2.09
CA ALA A 271 -22.77 -14.17 3.54
C ALA A 271 -24.07 -13.75 4.25
N LEU A 272 -24.71 -12.69 3.76
CA LEU A 272 -26.01 -12.23 4.24
C LEU A 272 -27.19 -13.06 3.72
N GLY A 273 -26.96 -14.01 2.81
CA GLY A 273 -28.02 -14.82 2.20
C GLY A 273 -28.92 -14.02 1.25
N LEU A 274 -28.42 -12.96 0.64
CA LEU A 274 -29.13 -12.22 -0.41
C LEU A 274 -29.21 -13.07 -1.69
N ARG A 275 -30.33 -12.96 -2.41
CA ARG A 275 -30.53 -13.59 -3.71
C ARG A 275 -30.21 -12.59 -4.82
N PHE A 276 -29.22 -12.89 -5.66
CA PHE A 276 -28.77 -11.99 -6.73
C PHE A 276 -28.13 -12.74 -7.89
N GLN A 277 -28.03 -12.04 -9.01
CA GLN A 277 -27.18 -12.39 -10.13
C GLN A 277 -25.99 -11.42 -10.19
N VAL A 278 -24.94 -11.81 -10.92
CA VAL A 278 -23.71 -11.01 -11.04
C VAL A 278 -23.60 -10.46 -12.46
N TYR A 279 -23.36 -9.15 -12.57
CA TYR A 279 -22.85 -8.53 -13.78
C TYR A 279 -21.37 -8.24 -13.59
N ALA A 280 -20.51 -9.03 -14.24
CA ALA A 280 -19.07 -8.86 -14.16
C ALA A 280 -18.50 -8.31 -15.47
N GLU A 281 -17.65 -7.28 -15.34
CA GLU A 281 -16.73 -6.86 -16.39
C GLU A 281 -15.32 -7.37 -16.10
N ASN A 282 -14.47 -7.38 -17.10
CA ASN A 282 -13.05 -7.62 -16.89
C ASN A 282 -12.46 -6.56 -15.93
N TRP A 283 -11.48 -6.95 -15.15
CA TRP A 283 -10.81 -6.07 -14.20
C TRP A 283 -10.32 -4.79 -14.86
N GLY A 284 -10.75 -3.63 -14.34
CA GLY A 284 -10.44 -2.32 -14.87
C GLY A 284 -11.32 -1.85 -16.03
N GLN A 285 -12.19 -2.69 -16.57
CA GLN A 285 -13.17 -2.27 -17.56
C GLN A 285 -14.39 -1.64 -16.90
N ARG A 286 -14.87 -0.54 -17.48
CA ARG A 286 -16.06 0.18 -16.98
C ARG A 286 -17.32 -0.58 -17.35
N PHE A 287 -18.34 -0.44 -16.51
CA PHE A 287 -19.68 -0.91 -16.83
C PHE A 287 -20.25 -0.15 -18.02
N GLN A 288 -21.09 -0.80 -18.79
CA GLN A 288 -21.79 -0.26 -19.96
C GLN A 288 -23.29 -0.22 -19.72
N ALA A 289 -23.94 0.88 -20.10
CA ALA A 289 -25.35 1.11 -19.81
C ALA A 289 -26.26 0.04 -20.41
N GLU A 290 -26.01 -0.37 -21.67
CA GLU A 290 -26.79 -1.38 -22.37
C GLU A 290 -26.66 -2.75 -21.73
N ARG A 291 -25.44 -3.11 -21.30
CA ARG A 291 -25.18 -4.38 -20.61
C ARG A 291 -25.77 -4.37 -19.21
N LEU A 292 -25.68 -3.26 -18.48
CA LEU A 292 -26.35 -3.10 -17.19
C LEU A 292 -27.86 -3.31 -17.34
N ALA A 293 -28.49 -2.61 -18.28
CA ALA A 293 -29.92 -2.72 -18.53
C ALA A 293 -30.36 -4.15 -18.87
N SER A 294 -29.56 -4.88 -19.64
CA SER A 294 -29.80 -6.28 -19.95
C SER A 294 -29.78 -7.21 -18.72
N HIS A 295 -28.76 -7.03 -17.84
CA HIS A 295 -28.61 -7.84 -16.61
C HIS A 295 -29.58 -7.42 -15.51
N ALA A 296 -30.02 -6.17 -15.49
CA ALA A 296 -30.86 -5.62 -14.45
C ALA A 296 -32.37 -5.80 -14.68
N GLN A 297 -32.77 -6.56 -15.72
CA GLN A 297 -34.19 -6.82 -15.98
C GLN A 297 -34.82 -7.61 -14.82
N GLY A 298 -35.89 -7.06 -14.24
CA GLY A 298 -36.67 -7.72 -13.20
C GLY A 298 -35.98 -7.81 -11.83
N VAL A 299 -34.86 -7.11 -11.60
CA VAL A 299 -34.21 -7.06 -10.29
C VAL A 299 -34.81 -5.98 -9.40
N ALA A 300 -34.97 -6.28 -8.12
CA ALA A 300 -35.47 -5.33 -7.13
C ALA A 300 -34.40 -4.36 -6.60
N TRP A 301 -33.14 -4.71 -6.73
CA TRP A 301 -32.03 -3.91 -6.24
C TRP A 301 -30.74 -4.12 -7.04
N ILE A 302 -29.89 -3.11 -7.06
CA ILE A 302 -28.56 -3.14 -7.66
C ILE A 302 -27.54 -2.69 -6.62
N ALA A 303 -26.43 -3.42 -6.51
CA ALA A 303 -25.27 -3.01 -5.72
C ALA A 303 -24.02 -2.95 -6.60
N ALA A 304 -23.22 -1.87 -6.49
CA ALA A 304 -22.02 -1.67 -7.29
C ALA A 304 -20.98 -0.85 -6.54
N VAL A 305 -19.71 -0.95 -6.96
CA VAL A 305 -18.62 -0.10 -6.50
C VAL A 305 -18.49 1.12 -7.41
N HIS A 306 -18.51 2.33 -6.86
CA HIS A 306 -18.32 3.56 -7.62
C HIS A 306 -16.84 3.78 -7.97
N GLY A 307 -15.94 3.66 -7.00
CA GLY A 307 -14.49 3.76 -7.22
C GLY A 307 -13.79 2.44 -6.91
N GLU A 308 -13.47 1.65 -7.92
CA GLU A 308 -12.81 0.35 -7.76
C GLU A 308 -11.30 0.53 -7.57
N THR A 309 -10.88 0.59 -6.31
CA THR A 309 -9.49 0.87 -5.93
C THR A 309 -8.51 -0.18 -6.47
N SER A 310 -8.93 -1.44 -6.53
CA SER A 310 -8.03 -2.54 -6.93
C SER A 310 -7.54 -2.42 -8.37
N THR A 311 -8.32 -1.74 -9.21
CA THR A 311 -8.01 -1.52 -10.63
C THR A 311 -7.73 -0.05 -10.95
N GLY A 312 -8.05 0.88 -10.04
CA GLY A 312 -8.00 2.31 -10.28
C GLY A 312 -9.14 2.82 -11.19
N CYS A 313 -10.21 2.02 -11.35
CA CYS A 313 -11.34 2.33 -12.22
C CYS A 313 -12.42 3.13 -11.48
N LEU A 314 -12.79 4.29 -12.04
CA LEU A 314 -14.00 5.00 -11.67
C LEU A 314 -15.17 4.53 -12.55
N ASN A 315 -16.20 3.99 -11.94
CA ASN A 315 -17.44 3.62 -12.62
C ASN A 315 -18.38 4.83 -12.69
N GLU A 316 -18.89 5.13 -13.86
CA GLU A 316 -19.76 6.29 -14.04
C GLU A 316 -21.08 6.13 -13.26
N LEU A 317 -21.34 7.03 -12.35
CA LEU A 317 -22.54 7.02 -11.50
C LEU A 317 -23.82 7.11 -12.34
N SER A 318 -23.79 7.89 -13.43
CA SER A 318 -24.92 8.07 -14.35
C SER A 318 -25.47 6.77 -14.90
N ILE A 319 -24.62 5.78 -15.21
CA ILE A 319 -25.05 4.47 -15.71
C ILE A 319 -26.08 3.82 -14.79
N PHE A 320 -25.86 3.89 -13.47
CA PHE A 320 -26.76 3.32 -12.47
C PHE A 320 -27.96 4.21 -12.16
N THR A 321 -27.72 5.52 -12.02
CA THR A 321 -28.79 6.49 -11.68
C THR A 321 -29.76 6.71 -12.83
N ASP A 322 -29.29 6.69 -14.07
CA ASP A 322 -30.16 6.83 -15.25
C ASP A 322 -30.99 5.56 -15.46
N TYR A 323 -30.39 4.39 -15.30
CA TYR A 323 -31.16 3.14 -15.31
C TYR A 323 -32.29 3.17 -14.27
N LYS A 324 -31.97 3.54 -13.01
CA LYS A 324 -32.97 3.66 -11.96
C LYS A 324 -34.06 4.68 -12.32
N THR A 325 -33.68 5.88 -12.69
CA THR A 325 -34.65 6.99 -12.86
C THR A 325 -35.51 6.86 -14.13
N GLN A 326 -34.95 6.30 -15.21
CA GLN A 326 -35.61 6.23 -16.51
C GLN A 326 -36.28 4.86 -16.77
N ALA A 327 -35.64 3.77 -16.35
CA ALA A 327 -36.11 2.43 -16.67
C ALA A 327 -36.79 1.71 -15.49
N HIS A 328 -36.34 1.95 -14.24
CA HIS A 328 -36.83 1.19 -13.08
C HIS A 328 -36.83 2.02 -11.78
N PRO A 329 -37.75 2.98 -11.60
CA PRO A 329 -37.76 3.90 -10.44
C PRO A 329 -37.86 3.22 -9.07
N GLU A 330 -38.50 2.03 -9.00
CA GLU A 330 -38.65 1.26 -7.77
C GLU A 330 -37.42 0.44 -7.40
N CYS A 331 -36.42 0.33 -8.30
CA CYS A 331 -35.19 -0.37 -8.04
C CYS A 331 -34.39 0.33 -6.94
N THR A 332 -33.99 -0.40 -5.91
CA THR A 332 -33.10 0.12 -4.87
C THR A 332 -31.66 0.12 -5.38
N LEU A 333 -31.03 1.28 -5.42
CA LEU A 333 -29.64 1.45 -5.81
C LEU A 333 -28.74 1.62 -4.57
N ALA A 334 -27.74 0.76 -4.43
CA ALA A 334 -26.76 0.79 -3.36
C ALA A 334 -25.35 0.88 -3.92
N LEU A 335 -24.52 1.82 -3.45
CA LEU A 335 -23.20 2.07 -3.98
C LEU A 335 -22.11 2.06 -2.90
N ASP A 336 -21.06 1.28 -3.14
CA ASP A 336 -19.81 1.40 -2.41
C ASP A 336 -19.04 2.61 -2.90
N CYS A 337 -19.07 3.70 -2.13
CA CYS A 337 -18.31 4.93 -2.37
C CYS A 337 -17.12 5.09 -1.41
N VAL A 338 -16.70 4.02 -0.72
CA VAL A 338 -15.62 4.03 0.28
C VAL A 338 -14.35 4.67 -0.26
N SER A 339 -14.01 4.42 -1.50
CA SER A 339 -12.79 4.95 -2.13
C SER A 339 -12.98 6.26 -2.87
N SER A 340 -14.18 6.53 -3.37
CA SER A 340 -14.48 7.68 -4.22
C SER A 340 -15.03 8.90 -3.46
N PHE A 341 -15.64 8.70 -2.28
CA PHE A 341 -16.15 9.81 -1.49
C PHE A 341 -15.01 10.69 -0.98
N GLY A 342 -15.06 11.96 -1.38
CA GLY A 342 -13.98 12.93 -1.12
C GLY A 342 -12.88 12.96 -2.19
N ALA A 343 -12.86 12.02 -3.16
CA ALA A 343 -11.92 12.05 -4.27
C ALA A 343 -12.34 12.99 -5.41
N LEU A 344 -13.64 13.09 -5.62
CA LEU A 344 -14.27 13.93 -6.66
C LEU A 344 -15.69 14.28 -6.23
N PRO A 345 -16.28 15.38 -6.76
CA PRO A 345 -17.66 15.71 -6.48
C PRO A 345 -18.61 14.78 -7.23
N PHE A 346 -19.64 14.32 -6.55
CA PHE A 346 -20.79 13.64 -7.14
C PHE A 346 -21.99 13.75 -6.19
N SER A 347 -23.18 13.47 -6.69
CA SER A 347 -24.42 13.56 -5.93
C SER A 347 -25.07 12.19 -5.73
N LEU A 348 -25.45 11.89 -4.49
CA LEU A 348 -26.18 10.69 -4.11
C LEU A 348 -27.72 10.89 -4.13
N LYS A 349 -28.21 11.97 -4.72
CA LYS A 349 -29.65 12.31 -4.73
C LYS A 349 -30.55 11.18 -5.25
N ASN A 350 -30.06 10.39 -6.19
CA ASN A 350 -30.79 9.26 -6.79
C ASN A 350 -30.26 7.90 -6.36
N VAL A 351 -29.50 7.83 -5.26
CA VAL A 351 -28.93 6.60 -4.70
C VAL A 351 -29.57 6.33 -3.35
N ASP A 352 -30.20 5.18 -3.17
CA ASP A 352 -30.94 4.88 -1.92
C ASP A 352 -30.01 4.67 -0.75
N PHE A 353 -28.89 3.98 -0.96
CA PHE A 353 -27.87 3.71 0.04
C PHE A 353 -26.47 3.89 -0.55
N ALA A 354 -25.57 4.54 0.17
CA ALA A 354 -24.16 4.59 -0.21
C ALA A 354 -23.26 4.48 1.01
N SER A 355 -22.17 3.73 0.88
CA SER A 355 -21.16 3.60 1.91
C SER A 355 -19.99 4.55 1.68
N ALA A 356 -19.34 5.02 2.76
CA ALA A 356 -18.11 5.78 2.71
C ALA A 356 -17.27 5.57 3.99
N THR A 357 -16.08 6.18 4.03
CA THR A 357 -15.19 6.15 5.19
C THR A 357 -14.38 7.43 5.32
N SER A 358 -14.01 7.77 6.54
CA SER A 358 -13.23 8.98 6.83
C SER A 358 -11.77 8.92 6.38
N GLY A 359 -11.13 7.75 6.48
CA GLY A 359 -9.68 7.56 6.33
C GLY A 359 -9.18 7.36 4.90
N LYS A 360 -9.96 7.72 3.89
CA LYS A 360 -9.61 7.65 2.47
C LYS A 360 -9.50 9.06 1.87
N ALA A 361 -10.01 9.29 0.68
CA ALA A 361 -9.90 10.54 -0.05
C ALA A 361 -10.45 11.77 0.71
N LEU A 362 -11.43 11.60 1.59
CA LEU A 362 -11.89 12.66 2.48
C LEU A 362 -10.76 13.26 3.34
N GLY A 363 -9.72 12.48 3.64
CA GLY A 363 -8.52 12.98 4.31
C GLY A 363 -8.65 13.14 5.82
N ALA A 364 -9.59 12.45 6.45
CA ALA A 364 -9.75 12.43 7.90
C ALA A 364 -9.09 11.17 8.50
N LEU A 365 -9.02 11.12 9.84
CA LEU A 365 -8.59 9.92 10.58
C LEU A 365 -9.44 8.71 10.20
N ALA A 366 -8.79 7.57 10.00
CA ALA A 366 -9.48 6.30 9.85
C ALA A 366 -10.20 5.92 11.17
N GLY A 367 -11.38 5.30 11.05
CA GLY A 367 -12.15 4.83 12.22
C GLY A 367 -13.63 5.18 12.18
N LEU A 368 -14.04 6.12 11.34
CA LEU A 368 -15.46 6.36 11.04
C LEU A 368 -15.83 5.82 9.68
N SER A 369 -16.90 5.07 9.61
CA SER A 369 -17.61 4.71 8.39
C SER A 369 -18.97 5.43 8.36
N MET A 370 -19.48 5.62 7.14
CA MET A 370 -20.67 6.42 6.86
C MET A 370 -21.58 5.59 5.96
N VAL A 371 -22.87 5.62 6.27
CA VAL A 371 -23.90 5.16 5.34
C VAL A 371 -24.83 6.31 5.06
N PHE A 372 -24.84 6.76 3.81
CA PHE A 372 -25.77 7.75 3.28
C PHE A 372 -27.06 7.04 2.85
N TYR A 373 -28.20 7.62 3.19
CA TYR A 373 -29.48 7.01 2.83
C TYR A 373 -30.60 8.03 2.73
N HIS A 374 -31.66 7.69 1.98
CA HIS A 374 -32.85 8.52 1.85
C HIS A 374 -33.88 8.18 2.92
N GLN A 375 -34.16 6.91 3.09
CA GLN A 375 -35.11 6.42 4.06
C GLN A 375 -34.55 5.17 4.74
N ALA A 376 -34.57 5.16 6.07
CA ALA A 376 -34.24 3.95 6.82
C ALA A 376 -35.31 2.88 6.63
N VAL A 377 -34.88 1.63 6.56
CA VAL A 377 -35.79 0.48 6.60
C VAL A 377 -36.28 0.30 8.04
N ALA A 378 -37.52 -0.08 8.21
CA ALA A 378 -38.08 -0.36 9.52
C ALA A 378 -37.26 -1.43 10.27
N MET A 379 -37.15 -1.26 11.58
CA MET A 379 -36.37 -2.18 12.42
C MET A 379 -36.83 -3.63 12.26
N GLN A 380 -35.88 -4.53 12.09
CA GLN A 380 -36.10 -5.97 11.99
C GLN A 380 -35.55 -6.65 13.24
N ALA A 381 -36.36 -7.51 13.86
CA ALA A 381 -35.97 -8.19 15.10
C ALA A 381 -34.71 -9.08 14.97
N GLU A 382 -34.46 -9.57 13.76
CA GLU A 382 -33.35 -10.47 13.43
C GLU A 382 -32.01 -9.73 13.15
N GLN A 383 -32.05 -8.40 13.00
CA GLN A 383 -30.85 -7.60 12.79
C GLN A 383 -30.25 -7.10 14.11
N GLY A 384 -28.94 -7.17 14.24
CA GLY A 384 -28.25 -6.48 15.33
C GLY A 384 -28.51 -4.97 15.28
N THR A 385 -28.83 -4.36 16.43
CA THR A 385 -29.22 -2.94 16.52
C THR A 385 -28.17 -1.99 15.91
N TYR A 386 -26.89 -2.34 15.96
CA TYR A 386 -25.81 -1.53 15.41
C TYR A 386 -25.93 -1.37 13.87
N CYS A 387 -26.55 -2.30 13.19
CA CYS A 387 -26.71 -2.28 11.73
C CYS A 387 -28.05 -1.72 11.27
N GLN A 388 -28.93 -1.28 12.17
CA GLN A 388 -30.24 -0.75 11.83
C GLN A 388 -30.20 0.76 11.67
N LEU A 389 -30.31 1.28 10.43
CA LEU A 389 -30.22 2.70 10.15
C LEU A 389 -31.29 3.54 10.87
N ALA A 390 -32.46 2.96 11.11
CA ALA A 390 -33.52 3.61 11.88
C ALA A 390 -33.08 4.06 13.30
N CYS A 391 -32.09 3.39 13.89
CA CYS A 391 -31.54 3.81 15.18
C CYS A 391 -30.71 5.11 15.11
N TYR A 392 -30.29 5.53 13.91
CA TYR A 392 -29.40 6.68 13.70
C TYR A 392 -30.18 7.94 13.25
N ASP A 393 -31.47 7.85 12.97
CA ASP A 393 -32.23 8.93 12.36
C ASP A 393 -32.18 10.27 13.15
N ASP A 394 -32.37 10.22 14.48
CA ASP A 394 -32.46 11.40 15.31
C ASP A 394 -31.44 11.45 16.46
N GLN A 395 -30.57 10.47 16.58
CA GLN A 395 -29.68 10.32 17.72
C GLN A 395 -28.34 9.65 17.36
N THR A 396 -27.41 9.67 18.31
CA THR A 396 -26.21 8.81 18.30
C THR A 396 -26.49 7.61 19.19
N PRO A 397 -26.89 6.46 18.64
CA PRO A 397 -27.38 5.35 19.44
C PRO A 397 -26.26 4.67 20.25
N PHE A 398 -25.00 4.84 19.80
CA PHE A 398 -23.83 4.19 20.39
C PHE A 398 -22.71 5.19 20.67
N THR A 399 -21.76 4.80 21.53
CA THR A 399 -20.60 5.64 21.82
C THR A 399 -19.80 5.95 20.57
N LEU A 400 -19.59 7.25 20.32
CA LEU A 400 -18.79 7.75 19.21
C LEU A 400 -17.77 8.76 19.75
N PRO A 401 -16.45 8.58 19.49
CA PRO A 401 -15.42 9.49 19.98
C PRO A 401 -15.52 10.88 19.32
N ALA A 402 -15.59 11.92 20.14
CA ALA A 402 -15.73 13.30 19.66
C ALA A 402 -14.55 13.75 18.79
N TYR A 403 -13.34 13.29 19.07
CA TYR A 403 -12.15 13.61 18.28
C TYR A 403 -12.23 13.13 16.82
N LEU A 404 -12.92 12.00 16.56
CA LEU A 404 -13.15 11.55 15.19
C LEU A 404 -14.10 12.46 14.44
N LEU A 405 -15.19 12.93 15.09
CA LEU A 405 -16.11 13.90 14.53
C LEU A 405 -15.40 15.24 14.23
N ALA A 406 -14.66 15.76 15.21
CA ALA A 406 -13.92 17.00 15.04
C ALA A 406 -12.91 16.91 13.88
N ASN A 407 -12.24 15.78 13.72
CA ASN A 407 -11.30 15.57 12.63
C ASN A 407 -12.02 15.48 11.26
N VAL A 408 -13.16 14.78 11.19
CA VAL A 408 -13.99 14.74 9.97
C VAL A 408 -14.52 16.13 9.63
N LEU A 409 -15.01 16.90 10.60
CA LEU A 409 -15.50 18.27 10.39
C LEU A 409 -14.39 19.19 9.85
N ALA A 410 -13.17 19.06 10.39
CA ALA A 410 -12.01 19.80 9.90
C ALA A 410 -11.68 19.42 8.44
N ALA A 411 -11.70 18.13 8.10
CA ALA A 411 -11.48 17.66 6.74
C ALA A 411 -12.56 18.17 5.76
N LEU A 412 -13.82 18.14 6.17
CA LEU A 412 -14.94 18.69 5.38
C LEU A 412 -14.82 20.20 5.18
N THR A 413 -14.30 20.93 6.15
CA THR A 413 -14.07 22.37 6.05
C THR A 413 -12.94 22.68 5.06
N ALA A 414 -11.89 21.86 5.03
CA ALA A 414 -10.77 21.99 4.11
C ALA A 414 -11.06 21.41 2.71
N TYR A 415 -12.18 20.72 2.52
CA TYR A 415 -12.47 19.93 1.32
C TYR A 415 -12.41 20.70 0.00
N PRO A 416 -12.89 21.96 -0.13
CA PRO A 416 -12.82 22.69 -1.39
C PRO A 416 -11.38 22.83 -1.91
N GLN A 417 -10.42 23.14 -1.01
CA GLN A 417 -9.01 23.21 -1.37
C GLN A 417 -8.46 21.81 -1.67
N ARG A 418 -8.73 20.83 -0.80
CA ARG A 418 -8.30 19.45 -0.99
C ARG A 418 -8.76 18.87 -2.32
N TYR A 419 -10.01 19.14 -2.71
CA TYR A 419 -10.52 18.69 -4.00
C TYR A 419 -9.73 19.28 -5.18
N ALA A 420 -9.44 20.59 -5.15
CA ALA A 420 -8.62 21.23 -6.17
C ALA A 420 -7.21 20.62 -6.25
N ASP A 421 -6.60 20.38 -5.09
CA ASP A 421 -5.27 19.72 -5.00
C ASP A 421 -5.32 18.31 -5.58
N LEU A 422 -6.31 17.50 -5.23
CA LEU A 422 -6.47 16.14 -5.74
C LEU A 422 -6.66 16.10 -7.26
N ALA A 423 -7.43 17.03 -7.82
CA ALA A 423 -7.61 17.14 -9.27
C ALA A 423 -6.29 17.50 -9.98
N GLN A 424 -5.52 18.44 -9.42
CA GLN A 424 -4.22 18.83 -9.92
C GLN A 424 -3.21 17.66 -9.81
N HIS A 425 -3.18 16.97 -8.68
CA HIS A 425 -2.30 15.83 -8.46
C HIS A 425 -2.59 14.70 -9.45
N LEU A 426 -3.87 14.37 -9.66
CA LEU A 426 -4.28 13.39 -10.67
C LEU A 426 -3.79 13.79 -12.07
N HIS A 427 -4.01 15.05 -12.46
CA HIS A 427 -3.54 15.57 -13.74
C HIS A 427 -2.01 15.44 -13.88
N THR A 428 -1.25 15.78 -12.84
CA THR A 428 0.21 15.68 -12.83
C THR A 428 0.68 14.24 -13.06
N VAL A 429 0.08 13.26 -12.36
CA VAL A 429 0.45 11.85 -12.49
C VAL A 429 0.08 11.29 -13.88
N LEU A 430 -1.12 11.60 -14.36
CA LEU A 430 -1.60 11.09 -15.65
C LEU A 430 -0.83 11.65 -16.86
N ASN A 431 -0.29 12.86 -16.75
CA ASN A 431 0.50 13.49 -17.81
C ASN A 431 2.01 13.26 -17.67
N HIS A 432 2.46 12.44 -16.72
CA HIS A 432 3.88 12.16 -16.55
C HIS A 432 4.39 11.24 -17.68
N PRO A 433 5.36 11.67 -18.51
CA PRO A 433 5.73 10.95 -19.75
C PRO A 433 6.14 9.50 -19.55
N LEU A 434 6.90 9.21 -18.48
CA LEU A 434 7.39 7.86 -18.19
C LEU A 434 6.31 6.96 -17.57
N LEU A 435 5.26 7.51 -16.98
CA LEU A 435 4.16 6.73 -16.39
C LEU A 435 3.06 6.43 -17.40
N GLN A 436 2.78 7.34 -18.33
CA GLN A 436 1.72 7.17 -19.33
C GLN A 436 1.83 5.88 -20.11
N THR A 437 3.04 5.49 -20.52
CA THR A 437 3.29 4.27 -21.31
C THR A 437 3.01 2.98 -20.55
N HIS A 438 2.87 3.05 -19.23
CA HIS A 438 2.62 1.91 -18.34
C HIS A 438 1.24 1.93 -17.70
N ALA A 439 0.43 2.97 -17.93
CA ALA A 439 -0.88 3.10 -17.32
C ALA A 439 -1.85 2.01 -17.80
N ILE A 440 -2.61 1.43 -16.88
CA ILE A 440 -3.71 0.52 -17.22
C ILE A 440 -4.85 1.37 -17.80
N PRO A 441 -5.35 1.06 -19.01
CA PRO A 441 -6.40 1.86 -19.64
C PRO A 441 -7.73 1.76 -18.86
N THR A 442 -8.12 2.86 -18.21
CA THR A 442 -9.40 2.98 -17.49
C THR A 442 -9.76 4.44 -17.25
N GLN A 443 -10.90 4.72 -16.61
CA GLN A 443 -11.22 6.05 -16.10
C GLN A 443 -10.59 6.21 -14.71
N HIS A 444 -9.49 6.92 -14.65
CA HIS A 444 -8.76 7.13 -13.41
C HIS A 444 -9.41 8.14 -12.46
N TYR A 445 -9.14 8.00 -11.18
CA TYR A 445 -9.52 8.94 -10.14
C TYR A 445 -8.42 9.02 -9.05
N PRO A 446 -8.39 10.07 -8.21
CA PRO A 446 -7.23 10.37 -7.34
C PRO A 446 -6.80 9.25 -6.39
N THR A 447 -7.71 8.41 -5.93
CA THR A 447 -7.40 7.42 -4.88
C THR A 447 -6.45 6.34 -5.36
N ALA A 448 -6.54 5.91 -6.63
CA ALA A 448 -5.66 4.89 -7.18
C ALA A 448 -5.52 5.01 -8.70
N ILE A 449 -4.29 5.05 -9.17
CA ILE A 449 -3.96 5.00 -10.59
C ILE A 449 -3.08 3.78 -10.78
N SER A 450 -3.53 2.83 -11.61
CA SER A 450 -2.87 1.52 -11.79
C SER A 450 -1.91 1.53 -12.96
N TYR A 451 -0.76 0.88 -12.78
CA TYR A 451 0.32 0.78 -13.75
C TYR A 451 0.85 -0.64 -13.84
N GLN A 452 1.27 -1.03 -15.03
CA GLN A 452 2.10 -2.20 -15.26
C GLN A 452 3.57 -1.77 -15.41
N LEU A 453 4.18 -1.41 -14.29
CA LEU A 453 5.56 -0.96 -14.26
C LEU A 453 6.54 -2.12 -14.52
N PRO A 454 7.74 -1.85 -15.12
CA PRO A 454 8.80 -2.83 -15.24
C PRO A 454 9.14 -3.49 -13.88
N ALA A 455 9.43 -4.78 -13.89
CA ALA A 455 9.73 -5.53 -12.67
C ALA A 455 10.89 -4.93 -11.86
N ALA A 456 11.94 -4.45 -12.55
CA ALA A 456 13.07 -3.79 -11.92
C ALA A 456 12.65 -2.48 -11.20
N TRP A 457 11.72 -1.71 -11.75
CA TRP A 457 11.21 -0.51 -11.11
C TRP A 457 10.42 -0.85 -9.86
N ARG A 458 9.55 -1.84 -9.92
CA ARG A 458 8.76 -2.30 -8.77
C ARG A 458 9.63 -2.79 -7.61
N GLN A 459 10.71 -3.54 -7.92
CA GLN A 459 11.65 -4.03 -6.91
C GLN A 459 12.51 -2.93 -6.31
N ASN A 460 12.93 -1.96 -7.12
CA ASN A 460 13.88 -0.93 -6.70
C ASN A 460 13.23 0.29 -6.03
N ALA A 461 11.93 0.52 -6.21
CA ALA A 461 11.24 1.67 -5.63
C ALA A 461 11.40 1.74 -4.11
N ALA A 462 11.08 0.64 -3.40
CA ALA A 462 11.19 0.57 -1.94
C ALA A 462 12.62 0.77 -1.43
N LEU A 463 13.64 0.31 -2.16
CA LEU A 463 15.06 0.51 -1.83
C LEU A 463 15.45 1.99 -1.84
N ASN A 464 14.67 2.81 -2.54
CA ASN A 464 14.88 4.26 -2.65
C ASN A 464 13.89 5.08 -1.79
N GLY A 465 13.15 4.41 -0.90
CA GLY A 465 12.19 5.05 -0.01
C GLY A 465 10.86 5.42 -0.66
N LEU A 466 10.56 4.87 -1.85
CA LEU A 466 9.33 5.11 -2.59
C LEU A 466 8.39 3.92 -2.36
N LEU A 467 7.36 4.11 -1.55
CA LEU A 467 6.41 3.07 -1.18
C LEU A 467 5.19 3.09 -2.11
N LEU A 468 5.33 2.43 -3.26
CA LEU A 468 4.21 2.19 -4.17
C LEU A 468 3.25 1.15 -3.59
N HIS A 469 1.96 1.30 -3.83
CA HIS A 469 0.99 0.27 -3.47
C HIS A 469 1.06 -0.90 -4.46
N GLN A 470 1.66 -2.01 -4.04
CA GLN A 470 1.89 -3.18 -4.89
C GLN A 470 1.89 -4.52 -4.15
N ASP A 471 1.76 -4.50 -2.80
CA ASP A 471 1.95 -5.69 -1.96
C ASP A 471 0.65 -6.45 -1.67
N SER A 472 -0.52 -5.90 -2.05
CA SER A 472 -1.77 -6.62 -1.95
C SER A 472 -1.83 -7.80 -2.93
N SER A 473 -2.44 -8.91 -2.52
CA SER A 473 -2.48 -10.16 -3.28
C SER A 473 -3.00 -9.97 -4.72
N TYR A 474 -4.03 -9.15 -4.88
CA TYR A 474 -4.62 -8.88 -6.20
C TYR A 474 -3.70 -8.06 -7.13
N LEU A 475 -2.85 -7.18 -6.60
CA LEU A 475 -1.84 -6.45 -7.38
C LEU A 475 -0.66 -7.36 -7.74
N GLN A 476 -0.20 -8.17 -6.79
CA GLN A 476 0.89 -9.13 -7.02
C GLN A 476 0.54 -10.13 -8.13
N GLN A 477 -0.68 -10.71 -8.08
CA GLN A 477 -1.16 -11.67 -9.10
C GLN A 477 -1.17 -11.06 -10.52
N ARG A 478 -1.36 -9.75 -10.66
CA ARG A 478 -1.40 -9.03 -11.94
C ARG A 478 -0.11 -8.32 -12.30
N SER A 479 0.87 -8.34 -11.42
CA SER A 479 2.09 -7.54 -11.55
C SER A 479 1.81 -6.04 -11.71
N TRP A 480 0.77 -5.52 -11.04
CA TRP A 480 0.42 -4.11 -11.05
C TRP A 480 1.01 -3.37 -9.85
N SER A 481 1.25 -2.07 -10.06
CA SER A 481 1.57 -1.12 -9.00
C SER A 481 0.59 0.04 -9.06
N GLN A 482 0.32 0.67 -7.94
CA GLN A 482 -0.56 1.83 -7.89
C GLN A 482 0.14 3.03 -7.28
N ILE A 483 -0.22 4.21 -7.80
CA ILE A 483 0.14 5.51 -7.27
C ILE A 483 -1.17 6.16 -6.82
N SER A 484 -1.25 6.51 -5.54
CA SER A 484 -2.35 7.28 -4.97
C SER A 484 -1.93 8.72 -4.75
N THR A 485 -2.83 9.66 -4.99
CA THR A 485 -2.57 11.10 -4.83
C THR A 485 -3.17 11.68 -3.55
N ILE A 486 -3.79 10.85 -2.70
CA ILE A 486 -4.57 11.30 -1.55
C ILE A 486 -3.73 11.58 -0.29
N GLN A 487 -2.45 11.26 -0.28
CA GLN A 487 -1.59 11.53 0.87
C GLN A 487 -1.28 13.04 0.99
N PRO A 488 -1.14 13.59 2.20
CA PRO A 488 -1.01 15.04 2.40
C PRO A 488 0.28 15.63 1.79
N ASP A 489 1.37 14.87 1.76
CA ASP A 489 2.67 15.32 1.26
C ASP A 489 2.90 14.95 -0.21
N PHE A 490 1.83 14.67 -0.97
CA PHE A 490 1.91 14.12 -2.33
C PHE A 490 2.85 14.90 -3.26
N SER A 491 2.83 16.23 -3.23
CA SER A 491 3.66 17.05 -4.13
C SER A 491 5.15 16.82 -3.91
N GLU A 492 5.60 16.70 -2.65
CA GLU A 492 6.99 16.37 -2.31
C GLU A 492 7.31 14.91 -2.64
N ASP A 493 6.39 14.01 -2.31
CA ASP A 493 6.52 12.59 -2.60
C ASP A 493 6.62 12.33 -4.11
N PHE A 494 5.82 13.03 -4.90
CA PHE A 494 5.83 12.90 -6.35
C PHE A 494 7.11 13.49 -6.97
N ALA A 495 7.64 14.59 -6.45
CA ALA A 495 8.92 15.14 -6.90
C ALA A 495 10.08 14.15 -6.67
N ALA A 496 10.05 13.40 -5.55
CA ALA A 496 11.02 12.33 -5.31
C ALA A 496 10.84 11.15 -6.27
N LEU A 497 9.60 10.77 -6.56
CA LEU A 497 9.27 9.73 -7.54
C LEU A 497 9.73 10.13 -8.94
N ASP A 498 9.43 11.34 -9.40
CA ASP A 498 9.86 11.85 -10.71
C ASP A 498 11.37 11.81 -10.85
N ALA A 499 12.10 12.37 -9.86
CA ALA A 499 13.56 12.35 -9.87
C ALA A 499 14.13 10.91 -9.96
N TRP A 500 13.48 9.96 -9.33
CA TRP A 500 13.87 8.54 -9.39
C TRP A 500 13.52 7.92 -10.75
N LEU A 501 12.34 8.19 -11.31
CA LEU A 501 11.92 7.69 -12.63
C LEU A 501 12.86 8.17 -13.75
N GLN A 502 13.27 9.45 -13.72
CA GLN A 502 14.25 10.00 -14.66
C GLN A 502 15.58 9.23 -14.63
N GLN A 503 16.01 8.80 -13.44
CA GLN A 503 17.22 7.97 -13.30
C GLN A 503 17.03 6.58 -13.88
N GLN A 504 15.87 5.94 -13.65
CA GLN A 504 15.60 4.62 -14.22
C GLN A 504 15.59 4.68 -15.74
N HIS A 505 15.03 5.71 -16.34
CA HIS A 505 15.02 5.90 -17.81
C HIS A 505 16.43 6.09 -18.40
N LEU A 506 17.35 6.74 -17.68
CA LEU A 506 18.74 6.92 -18.14
C LEU A 506 19.59 5.64 -18.04
N LEU A 507 19.09 4.61 -17.33
CA LEU A 507 19.79 3.34 -17.09
C LEU A 507 19.27 2.19 -17.98
N THR A 508 18.12 2.37 -18.63
CA THR A 508 17.58 1.50 -19.67
C THR A 508 18.08 1.93 -21.03
#